data_72689d0c2ea3d83dff623f630995a015
#
_entry.id   72689d0c2ea3d83dff623f630995a015
#
_cell.length_a   1.000
_cell.length_b   1.000
_cell.length_c   1.000
_cell.angle_alpha   90.00
_cell.angle_beta   90.00
_cell.angle_gamma   90.00
#
_symmetry.space_group_name_H-M   'P 1'
#
loop_
_entity.id
_entity.type
_entity.pdbx_description
1 polymer ?
#
loop_
_entity_poly.entity_id
_entity_poly.type
_entity_poly.pdbx_seq_one_letter_code
_entity_poly.pdbx_strand_id
1 'polypeptide(L)'
;MKRVDSGRWSVDGKQFSATILHRQRFTRTIVLLGVLCTLCVSIFSQSLPVAAPQSVGMSAPKLNQIDALVEADIQDKKLPGAVVLVGHKGKIVFRKAYGNRSLVPTVEKMTVDTIFDLASLTKVVATTTSIMKLVEEGKLRLNDNIGKYIPEIDDPQVKRVTIQQLMTHTSGFAPDFDLKEKWTGRDGMLAALKKEKLRTPPGIRFVYSDINFITLAEIIQRISGDSVADFTAKNLFTELSMQASGFRPFALNEMPRLSNANVAPTENIRGQNSYLGSKFEGDEATGSRVLRGQVHDPTAFRMGGIAGHAGLFSTADDLARFCQMLLNGGVVPGGNASVNERAKNPRSGIRILSANTVARMIQPIVVSESGETRGLGWDINTAFSSNRGELFPLGSFGHTGFTGTSIWIDRVSQTFVIFLSNRVHPDGKGDVTPLRAKVATVVASAVEDTPIEKW
;
A
#
# COMPACT_ATOMS: atom_id res chain seq x y z
N MET A 1 41.27 -9.61 -56.45
CA MET A 1 42.14 -8.73 -57.27
C MET A 1 41.28 -7.99 -58.27
N LYS A 2 41.03 -6.67 -58.03
CA LYS A 2 40.78 -5.62 -59.03
C LYS A 2 40.67 -4.32 -58.22
N ARG A 3 41.70 -3.47 -58.43
CA ARG A 3 41.74 -2.07 -58.00
C ARG A 3 40.69 -1.31 -58.81
N VAL A 4 40.09 -0.30 -58.21
CA VAL A 4 39.37 0.78 -58.87
C VAL A 4 39.91 2.09 -58.36
N ASP A 5 40.34 2.93 -59.34
CA ASP A 5 41.10 4.15 -59.24
C ASP A 5 40.34 5.29 -58.56
N SER A 6 41.20 6.15 -57.95
CA SER A 6 40.84 7.47 -57.43
C SER A 6 40.67 8.46 -58.58
N GLY A 7 39.46 8.91 -58.89
CA GLY A 7 39.18 10.02 -59.82
C GLY A 7 39.36 11.37 -59.14
N ARG A 8 40.41 12.12 -59.46
CA ARG A 8 40.52 13.55 -59.14
C ARG A 8 39.79 14.36 -60.24
N TRP A 9 38.93 15.25 -59.82
CA TRP A 9 38.41 16.34 -60.64
C TRP A 9 38.87 17.65 -60.02
N SER A 10 39.57 18.46 -60.77
CA SER A 10 39.98 19.81 -60.43
C SER A 10 39.24 20.79 -61.36
N VAL A 11 38.54 21.74 -60.82
CA VAL A 11 38.11 22.95 -61.48
C VAL A 11 38.34 24.09 -60.49
N ASP A 12 39.14 25.07 -60.95
CA ASP A 12 39.35 26.39 -60.35
C ASP A 12 39.82 26.49 -58.88
N GLY A 13 41.09 26.34 -58.68
CA GLY A 13 41.99 27.22 -57.89
C GLY A 13 41.62 27.58 -56.44
N LYS A 14 40.75 26.83 -55.67
CA LYS A 14 40.67 27.06 -54.23
C LYS A 14 40.55 25.73 -53.48
N GLN A 15 41.62 25.37 -52.79
CA GLN A 15 41.59 24.31 -51.82
C GLN A 15 40.78 24.76 -50.58
N PHE A 16 39.62 24.16 -50.31
CA PHE A 16 38.95 24.25 -49.03
C PHE A 16 39.10 22.90 -48.27
N SER A 17 39.78 23.01 -47.16
CA SER A 17 40.10 21.87 -46.31
C SER A 17 38.81 21.29 -45.67
N ALA A 18 38.46 20.06 -46.01
CA ALA A 18 37.29 19.31 -45.49
C ALA A 18 37.36 18.99 -43.99
N THR A 19 38.40 19.42 -43.28
CA THR A 19 38.67 19.03 -41.90
C THR A 19 37.92 19.86 -40.84
N ILE A 20 37.40 21.03 -41.20
CA ILE A 20 36.73 21.93 -40.22
C ILE A 20 35.23 21.61 -40.07
N LEU A 21 34.58 21.11 -41.10
CA LEU A 21 33.13 20.79 -41.04
C LEU A 21 32.82 19.50 -40.24
N HIS A 22 33.77 18.56 -40.17
CA HIS A 22 33.55 17.32 -39.39
C HIS A 22 33.73 17.54 -37.90
N ARG A 23 34.58 18.50 -37.45
CA ARG A 23 34.71 18.80 -36.01
C ARG A 23 33.51 19.52 -35.42
N GLN A 24 32.86 20.41 -36.17
CA GLN A 24 31.67 21.13 -35.66
C GLN A 24 30.41 20.26 -35.59
N ARG A 25 30.25 19.26 -36.46
CA ARG A 25 29.12 18.31 -36.37
C ARG A 25 29.32 17.32 -35.24
N PHE A 26 30.53 16.85 -34.99
CA PHE A 26 30.82 15.92 -33.88
C PHE A 26 30.65 16.59 -32.49
N THR A 27 31.09 17.85 -32.36
CA THR A 27 30.92 18.59 -31.11
C THR A 27 29.44 18.93 -30.81
N ARG A 28 28.64 19.25 -31.84
CA ARG A 28 27.19 19.47 -31.66
C ARG A 28 26.44 18.19 -31.32
N THR A 29 26.83 17.06 -31.89
CA THR A 29 26.18 15.76 -31.58
C THR A 29 26.53 15.29 -30.18
N ILE A 30 27.76 15.48 -29.70
CA ILE A 30 28.17 15.13 -28.34
C ILE A 30 27.52 16.06 -27.32
N VAL A 31 27.35 17.35 -27.60
CA VAL A 31 26.63 18.29 -26.72
C VAL A 31 25.12 17.97 -26.68
N LEU A 32 24.51 17.59 -27.82
CA LEU A 32 23.10 17.14 -27.82
C LEU A 32 22.91 15.81 -27.10
N LEU A 33 23.79 14.82 -27.24
CA LEU A 33 23.75 13.59 -26.46
C LEU A 33 24.01 13.84 -24.97
N GLY A 34 24.93 14.74 -24.63
CA GLY A 34 25.20 15.13 -23.25
C GLY A 34 23.99 15.84 -22.61
N VAL A 35 23.28 16.69 -23.35
CA VAL A 35 22.06 17.38 -22.89
C VAL A 35 20.86 16.40 -22.83
N LEU A 36 20.75 15.43 -23.75
CA LEU A 36 19.75 14.36 -23.65
C LEU A 36 20.04 13.41 -22.47
N CYS A 37 21.31 13.07 -22.21
CA CYS A 37 21.66 12.27 -21.01
C CYS A 37 21.43 13.04 -19.70
N THR A 38 21.59 14.36 -19.66
CA THR A 38 21.27 15.16 -18.47
C THR A 38 19.76 15.38 -18.27
N LEU A 39 18.94 15.24 -19.32
CA LEU A 39 17.48 15.25 -19.21
C LEU A 39 16.87 13.88 -18.85
N CYS A 40 17.64 12.78 -18.93
CA CYS A 40 17.26 11.46 -18.42
C CYS A 40 17.54 11.27 -16.93
N VAL A 41 17.98 12.30 -16.20
CA VAL A 41 18.22 12.23 -14.76
C VAL A 41 16.96 12.64 -14.02
N SER A 42 16.42 11.66 -13.31
CA SER A 42 15.55 11.81 -12.13
C SER A 42 14.06 11.92 -12.39
N ILE A 43 13.46 10.85 -12.95
CA ILE A 43 12.17 10.41 -12.41
C ILE A 43 12.48 9.50 -11.20
N PHE A 44 13.21 10.01 -10.23
CA PHE A 44 13.23 9.39 -8.93
C PHE A 44 11.90 9.71 -8.27
N SER A 45 11.20 8.70 -7.81
CA SER A 45 10.11 8.82 -6.84
C SER A 45 10.61 9.74 -5.72
N GLN A 46 10.18 11.00 -5.70
CA GLN A 46 10.58 11.89 -4.63
C GLN A 46 9.82 11.46 -3.38
N SER A 47 10.51 10.76 -2.46
CA SER A 47 10.00 10.56 -1.10
C SER A 47 9.60 11.91 -0.51
N LEU A 48 8.76 11.91 0.53
CA LEU A 48 8.53 13.14 1.29
C LEU A 48 9.86 13.71 1.77
N PRO A 49 10.01 15.04 1.83
CA PRO A 49 11.25 15.66 2.32
C PRO A 49 11.53 15.24 3.76
N VAL A 50 12.80 14.98 4.06
CA VAL A 50 13.27 14.64 5.42
C VAL A 50 13.58 15.93 6.17
N ALA A 51 13.27 15.94 7.46
CA ALA A 51 13.60 17.06 8.36
C ALA A 51 14.10 16.54 9.71
N ALA A 52 14.93 17.33 10.39
CA ALA A 52 15.25 17.09 11.78
C ALA A 52 13.96 17.26 12.63
N PRO A 53 13.64 16.32 13.55
CA PRO A 53 12.38 16.36 14.31
C PRO A 53 12.13 17.72 14.97
N GLN A 54 13.14 18.31 15.60
CA GLN A 54 13.02 19.59 16.29
C GLN A 54 12.65 20.75 15.37
N SER A 55 13.03 20.69 14.09
CA SER A 55 12.72 21.76 13.13
C SER A 55 11.24 21.84 12.76
N VAL A 56 10.46 20.83 13.15
CA VAL A 56 9.01 20.74 12.86
C VAL A 56 8.18 20.51 14.13
N GLY A 57 8.76 20.69 15.34
CA GLY A 57 8.04 20.59 16.61
C GLY A 57 7.92 19.17 17.16
N MET A 58 8.91 18.31 16.92
CA MET A 58 8.98 16.97 17.51
C MET A 58 10.27 16.73 18.28
N SER A 59 10.18 15.92 19.34
CA SER A 59 11.31 15.54 20.19
C SER A 59 12.10 14.39 19.61
N ALA A 60 13.34 14.65 19.14
CA ALA A 60 14.23 13.57 18.67
C ALA A 60 14.63 12.59 19.78
N PRO A 61 14.91 13.01 21.04
CA PRO A 61 15.20 12.07 22.12
C PRO A 61 14.06 11.07 22.38
N LYS A 62 12.80 11.51 22.29
CA LYS A 62 11.64 10.62 22.43
C LYS A 62 11.54 9.67 21.23
N LEU A 63 11.65 10.16 20.00
CA LEU A 63 11.63 9.29 18.80
C LEU A 63 12.74 8.23 18.83
N ASN A 64 13.91 8.54 19.37
CA ASN A 64 15.01 7.58 19.46
C ASN A 64 14.71 6.41 20.42
N GLN A 65 13.71 6.52 21.31
CA GLN A 65 13.27 5.40 22.15
C GLN A 65 12.68 4.25 21.33
N ILE A 66 12.24 4.50 20.09
CA ILE A 66 11.75 3.48 19.16
C ILE A 66 12.83 2.42 18.92
N ASP A 67 14.11 2.82 18.88
CA ASP A 67 15.22 1.90 18.63
C ASP A 67 15.23 0.76 19.66
N ALA A 68 15.24 1.11 20.95
CA ALA A 68 15.28 0.12 22.03
C ALA A 68 14.03 -0.77 22.03
N LEU A 69 12.85 -0.24 21.72
CA LEU A 69 11.61 -1.01 21.68
C LEU A 69 11.63 -2.08 20.57
N VAL A 70 12.07 -1.69 19.37
CA VAL A 70 12.08 -2.60 18.22
C VAL A 70 13.20 -3.64 18.37
N GLU A 71 14.38 -3.23 18.82
CA GLU A 71 15.53 -4.12 19.01
C GLU A 71 15.26 -5.16 20.10
N ALA A 72 14.58 -4.81 21.19
CA ALA A 72 14.19 -5.75 22.24
C ALA A 72 13.25 -6.84 21.69
N ASP A 73 12.23 -6.47 20.92
CA ASP A 73 11.29 -7.46 20.37
C ASP A 73 11.94 -8.33 19.27
N ILE A 74 12.96 -7.84 18.54
CA ILE A 74 13.78 -8.64 17.62
C ILE A 74 14.64 -9.66 18.42
N GLN A 75 15.26 -9.23 19.50
CA GLN A 75 16.04 -10.12 20.40
C GLN A 75 15.16 -11.21 21.00
N ASP A 76 13.93 -10.87 21.38
CA ASP A 76 12.91 -11.79 21.86
C ASP A 76 12.31 -12.68 20.76
N LYS A 77 12.77 -12.56 19.51
CA LYS A 77 12.30 -13.31 18.34
C LYS A 77 10.81 -13.15 18.03
N LYS A 78 10.20 -12.02 18.41
CA LYS A 78 8.79 -11.70 18.09
C LYS A 78 8.60 -11.28 16.64
N LEU A 79 9.67 -10.77 16.00
CA LEU A 79 9.72 -10.42 14.59
C LEU A 79 11.16 -10.54 14.06
N PRO A 80 11.36 -10.80 12.75
CA PRO A 80 12.71 -10.86 12.17
C PRO A 80 13.31 -9.47 11.98
N GLY A 81 12.49 -8.46 11.73
CA GLY A 81 12.87 -7.08 11.51
C GLY A 81 11.68 -6.21 11.15
N ALA A 82 11.93 -4.91 11.05
CA ALA A 82 10.91 -3.92 10.71
C ALA A 82 11.49 -2.70 9.99
N VAL A 83 10.62 -1.97 9.31
CA VAL A 83 10.83 -0.57 8.89
C VAL A 83 9.82 0.29 9.64
N VAL A 84 10.31 1.31 10.34
CA VAL A 84 9.49 2.31 11.02
C VAL A 84 9.70 3.66 10.35
N LEU A 85 8.60 4.31 9.97
CA LEU A 85 8.61 5.65 9.41
C LEU A 85 7.58 6.52 10.12
N VAL A 86 8.00 7.73 10.54
CA VAL A 86 7.14 8.74 11.12
C VAL A 86 7.15 9.97 10.22
N GLY A 87 5.96 10.40 9.83
CA GLY A 87 5.75 11.67 9.13
C GLY A 87 5.04 12.68 10.03
N HIS A 88 5.48 13.92 9.94
CA HIS A 88 4.88 15.04 10.67
C HIS A 88 4.93 16.32 9.81
N LYS A 89 3.77 16.98 9.68
CA LYS A 89 3.63 18.24 8.89
C LYS A 89 4.28 18.18 7.50
N GLY A 90 4.07 17.08 6.80
CA GLY A 90 4.57 16.90 5.43
C GLY A 90 6.04 16.51 5.30
N LYS A 91 6.71 16.20 6.41
CA LYS A 91 8.12 15.78 6.45
C LYS A 91 8.27 14.40 7.07
N ILE A 92 9.26 13.64 6.60
CA ILE A 92 9.73 12.44 7.29
C ILE A 92 10.66 12.90 8.41
N VAL A 93 10.31 12.59 9.65
CA VAL A 93 11.08 12.96 10.86
C VAL A 93 11.79 11.77 11.49
N PHE A 94 11.40 10.57 11.12
CA PHE A 94 12.04 9.32 11.54
C PHE A 94 11.86 8.26 10.45
N ARG A 95 12.93 7.56 10.09
CA ARG A 95 12.89 6.45 9.13
C ARG A 95 14.08 5.54 9.38
N LYS A 96 13.81 4.32 9.88
CA LYS A 96 14.85 3.32 10.16
C LYS A 96 14.39 1.92 9.80
N ALA A 97 15.36 1.09 9.41
CA ALA A 97 15.23 -0.36 9.23
C ALA A 97 15.97 -1.09 10.33
N TYR A 98 15.36 -2.15 10.86
CA TYR A 98 15.86 -2.93 11.98
C TYR A 98 15.91 -4.42 11.63
N GLY A 99 16.89 -5.14 12.14
CA GLY A 99 17.00 -6.59 12.02
C GLY A 99 17.17 -7.08 10.59
N ASN A 100 16.46 -8.13 10.24
CA ASN A 100 16.57 -8.82 8.97
C ASN A 100 15.23 -8.90 8.26
N ARG A 101 15.22 -8.78 6.92
CA ARG A 101 14.03 -9.04 6.11
C ARG A 101 13.83 -10.53 5.84
N SER A 102 14.92 -11.30 5.87
CA SER A 102 14.88 -12.76 5.71
C SER A 102 15.76 -13.43 6.74
N LEU A 103 15.29 -14.55 7.29
CA LEU A 103 16.05 -15.45 8.15
C LEU A 103 16.36 -16.76 7.43
N VAL A 104 15.52 -17.18 6.51
CA VAL A 104 15.65 -18.41 5.72
C VAL A 104 15.26 -18.16 4.25
N PRO A 105 15.87 -18.86 3.27
CA PRO A 105 16.99 -19.81 3.44
C PRO A 105 18.32 -19.12 3.79
N THR A 106 18.42 -17.79 3.55
CA THR A 106 19.60 -16.97 3.85
C THR A 106 19.20 -15.77 4.69
N VAL A 107 20.11 -15.35 5.57
CA VAL A 107 19.91 -14.12 6.35
C VAL A 107 20.17 -12.92 5.46
N GLU A 108 19.15 -12.04 5.35
CA GLU A 108 19.24 -10.79 4.59
C GLU A 108 18.87 -9.62 5.51
N LYS A 109 19.69 -8.57 5.50
CA LYS A 109 19.43 -7.36 6.28
C LYS A 109 18.17 -6.66 5.81
N MET A 110 17.40 -6.11 6.75
CA MET A 110 16.31 -5.18 6.46
C MET A 110 16.87 -3.86 5.90
N THR A 111 16.21 -3.30 4.90
CA THR A 111 16.53 -1.99 4.31
C THR A 111 15.29 -1.12 4.27
N VAL A 112 15.44 0.21 4.26
CA VAL A 112 14.30 1.15 4.29
C VAL A 112 13.42 1.06 3.04
N ASP A 113 13.96 0.58 1.93
CA ASP A 113 13.28 0.34 0.67
C ASP A 113 12.71 -1.08 0.53
N THR A 114 12.74 -1.87 1.62
CA THR A 114 12.13 -3.21 1.62
C THR A 114 10.64 -3.12 1.31
N ILE A 115 10.20 -3.97 0.39
CA ILE A 115 8.80 -4.10 -0.02
C ILE A 115 8.13 -5.18 0.82
N PHE A 116 6.96 -4.87 1.36
CA PHE A 116 6.22 -5.77 2.25
C PHE A 116 4.87 -6.17 1.64
N ASP A 117 4.45 -7.41 1.89
CA ASP A 117 3.06 -7.80 1.76
C ASP A 117 2.26 -7.06 2.84
N LEU A 118 1.39 -6.17 2.40
CA LEU A 118 0.62 -5.28 3.27
C LEU A 118 -0.58 -5.95 3.94
N ALA A 119 -0.94 -7.15 3.51
CA ALA A 119 -2.14 -7.84 3.98
C ALA A 119 -3.36 -6.90 3.99
N SER A 120 -4.06 -6.79 5.11
CA SER A 120 -5.31 -6.00 5.22
C SER A 120 -5.16 -4.48 5.04
N LEU A 121 -3.95 -3.91 5.01
CA LEU A 121 -3.79 -2.52 4.58
C LEU A 121 -4.25 -2.32 3.13
N THR A 122 -4.33 -3.38 2.33
CA THR A 122 -4.97 -3.39 1.00
C THR A 122 -6.37 -2.78 1.04
N LYS A 123 -7.15 -3.09 2.09
CA LYS A 123 -8.51 -2.63 2.26
C LYS A 123 -8.60 -1.11 2.25
N VAL A 124 -7.70 -0.44 2.97
CA VAL A 124 -7.75 1.03 3.14
C VAL A 124 -6.99 1.77 2.05
N VAL A 125 -5.83 1.24 1.62
CA VAL A 125 -5.01 1.91 0.61
C VAL A 125 -5.64 1.77 -0.77
N ALA A 126 -5.99 0.54 -1.18
CA ALA A 126 -6.49 0.26 -2.51
C ALA A 126 -8.01 0.36 -2.59
N THR A 127 -8.73 -0.55 -1.90
CA THR A 127 -10.16 -0.77 -2.14
C THR A 127 -11.02 0.38 -1.65
N THR A 128 -10.82 0.85 -0.41
CA THR A 128 -11.56 2.00 0.14
C THR A 128 -11.37 3.24 -0.72
N THR A 129 -10.12 3.57 -1.06
CA THR A 129 -9.80 4.75 -1.88
C THR A 129 -10.47 4.66 -3.25
N SER A 130 -10.47 3.47 -3.88
CA SER A 130 -11.13 3.23 -5.17
C SER A 130 -12.64 3.38 -5.09
N ILE A 131 -13.28 2.79 -4.09
CA ILE A 131 -14.73 2.93 -3.84
C ILE A 131 -15.09 4.39 -3.65
N MET A 132 -14.36 5.11 -2.81
CA MET A 132 -14.67 6.51 -2.52
C MET A 132 -14.43 7.43 -3.72
N LYS A 133 -13.49 7.08 -4.61
CA LYS A 133 -13.35 7.76 -5.89
C LYS A 133 -14.57 7.54 -6.79
N LEU A 134 -15.08 6.31 -6.88
CA LEU A 134 -16.32 6.03 -7.63
C LEU A 134 -17.55 6.73 -7.02
N VAL A 135 -17.61 6.87 -5.69
CA VAL A 135 -18.65 7.65 -5.01
C VAL A 135 -18.55 9.13 -5.39
N GLU A 136 -17.34 9.70 -5.36
CA GLU A 136 -17.09 11.10 -5.73
C GLU A 136 -17.44 11.39 -7.21
N GLU A 137 -17.24 10.42 -8.09
CA GLU A 137 -17.60 10.48 -9.51
C GLU A 137 -19.11 10.24 -9.76
N GLY A 138 -19.91 10.01 -8.71
CA GLY A 138 -21.35 9.75 -8.81
C GLY A 138 -21.71 8.37 -9.42
N LYS A 139 -20.74 7.49 -9.61
CA LYS A 139 -20.94 6.15 -10.19
C LYS A 139 -21.46 5.12 -9.20
N LEU A 140 -21.33 5.41 -7.90
CA LEU A 140 -21.67 4.53 -6.80
C LEU A 140 -22.20 5.37 -5.63
N ARG A 141 -23.18 4.86 -4.89
CA ARG A 141 -23.69 5.48 -3.66
C ARG A 141 -23.45 4.56 -2.48
N LEU A 142 -23.10 5.11 -1.32
CA LEU A 142 -22.85 4.31 -0.10
C LEU A 142 -24.08 3.48 0.35
N ASN A 143 -25.29 3.97 0.04
CA ASN A 143 -26.54 3.27 0.34
C ASN A 143 -27.04 2.38 -0.80
N ASP A 144 -26.31 2.26 -1.91
CA ASP A 144 -26.67 1.29 -2.93
C ASP A 144 -26.51 -0.14 -2.40
N ASN A 145 -27.46 -0.98 -2.75
CA ASN A 145 -27.44 -2.40 -2.43
C ASN A 145 -26.51 -3.17 -3.36
N ILE A 146 -25.77 -4.15 -2.83
CA ILE A 146 -24.84 -4.94 -3.65
C ILE A 146 -25.53 -5.69 -4.79
N GLY A 147 -26.79 -6.10 -4.61
CA GLY A 147 -27.58 -6.75 -5.64
C GLY A 147 -27.80 -5.90 -6.92
N LYS A 148 -27.62 -4.58 -6.83
CA LYS A 148 -27.61 -3.69 -8.01
C LYS A 148 -26.40 -3.97 -8.92
N TYR A 149 -25.28 -4.35 -8.34
CA TYR A 149 -24.00 -4.55 -9.04
C TYR A 149 -23.69 -6.03 -9.27
N ILE A 150 -24.19 -6.92 -8.38
CA ILE A 150 -23.98 -8.37 -8.45
C ILE A 150 -25.36 -9.06 -8.42
N PRO A 151 -26.17 -8.95 -9.49
CA PRO A 151 -27.55 -9.45 -9.50
C PRO A 151 -27.65 -10.97 -9.40
N GLU A 152 -26.57 -11.69 -9.72
CA GLU A 152 -26.48 -13.15 -9.65
C GLU A 152 -26.37 -13.74 -8.24
N ILE A 153 -26.21 -12.93 -7.18
CA ILE A 153 -26.31 -13.41 -5.79
C ILE A 153 -27.70 -14.05 -5.60
N ASP A 154 -27.75 -15.22 -4.98
CA ASP A 154 -29.01 -15.95 -4.83
C ASP A 154 -29.87 -15.40 -3.68
N ASP A 155 -29.24 -15.11 -2.53
CA ASP A 155 -29.94 -14.73 -1.29
C ASP A 155 -30.44 -13.29 -1.35
N PRO A 156 -31.78 -13.05 -1.18
CA PRO A 156 -32.36 -11.71 -1.19
C PRO A 156 -31.88 -10.82 -0.05
N GLN A 157 -31.48 -11.37 1.10
CA GLN A 157 -30.95 -10.58 2.23
C GLN A 157 -29.53 -10.10 1.91
N VAL A 158 -28.71 -10.97 1.34
CA VAL A 158 -27.38 -10.61 0.86
C VAL A 158 -27.47 -9.50 -0.20
N LYS A 159 -28.42 -9.59 -1.15
CA LYS A 159 -28.63 -8.52 -2.15
C LYS A 159 -28.91 -7.15 -1.53
N ARG A 160 -29.47 -7.07 -0.34
CA ARG A 160 -29.84 -5.82 0.35
C ARG A 160 -28.69 -5.20 1.15
N VAL A 161 -27.59 -5.89 1.33
CA VAL A 161 -26.40 -5.34 1.99
C VAL A 161 -25.93 -4.11 1.22
N THR A 162 -25.68 -3.02 1.95
CA THR A 162 -25.25 -1.76 1.33
C THR A 162 -23.70 -1.67 1.24
N ILE A 163 -23.23 -0.81 0.36
CA ILE A 163 -21.80 -0.50 0.23
C ILE A 163 -21.23 -0.01 1.57
N GLN A 164 -21.96 0.87 2.29
CA GLN A 164 -21.52 1.33 3.61
C GLN A 164 -21.38 0.18 4.59
N GLN A 165 -22.31 -0.77 4.64
CA GLN A 165 -22.24 -1.92 5.53
C GLN A 165 -21.05 -2.85 5.21
N LEU A 166 -20.69 -3.00 3.94
CA LEU A 166 -19.45 -3.67 3.57
C LEU A 166 -18.23 -2.93 4.12
N MET A 167 -18.15 -1.61 3.89
CA MET A 167 -17.00 -0.78 4.30
C MET A 167 -16.84 -0.66 5.81
N THR A 168 -17.92 -0.81 6.57
CA THR A 168 -17.91 -0.73 8.05
C THR A 168 -17.88 -2.09 8.73
N HIS A 169 -17.82 -3.19 7.96
CA HIS A 169 -17.88 -4.55 8.48
C HIS A 169 -19.15 -4.85 9.30
N THR A 170 -20.27 -4.26 8.89
CA THR A 170 -21.59 -4.51 9.48
C THR A 170 -22.54 -5.21 8.51
N SER A 171 -22.01 -5.88 7.49
CA SER A 171 -22.79 -6.59 6.47
C SER A 171 -23.52 -7.84 6.98
N GLY A 172 -22.96 -8.47 8.01
CA GLY A 172 -23.42 -9.78 8.50
C GLY A 172 -22.74 -10.97 7.82
N PHE A 173 -21.81 -10.76 6.91
CA PHE A 173 -21.00 -11.85 6.32
C PHE A 173 -20.11 -12.56 7.35
N ALA A 174 -19.75 -13.81 7.05
CA ALA A 174 -18.69 -14.53 7.75
C ALA A 174 -17.34 -13.79 7.61
N PRO A 175 -16.37 -14.05 8.52
CA PRO A 175 -15.05 -13.43 8.42
C PRO A 175 -14.33 -13.68 7.09
N ASP A 176 -14.46 -14.88 6.52
CA ASP A 176 -13.92 -15.29 5.22
C ASP A 176 -14.76 -16.41 4.62
N PHE A 177 -14.51 -16.74 3.34
CA PHE A 177 -15.08 -17.92 2.70
C PHE A 177 -14.58 -19.21 3.36
N ASP A 178 -15.39 -20.29 3.23
CA ASP A 178 -14.96 -21.61 3.70
C ASP A 178 -13.81 -22.12 2.80
N LEU A 179 -12.61 -22.16 3.36
CA LEU A 179 -11.43 -22.62 2.65
C LEU A 179 -11.39 -24.13 2.39
N LYS A 180 -12.33 -24.91 2.96
CA LYS A 180 -12.50 -26.33 2.63
C LYS A 180 -13.10 -26.52 1.23
N GLU A 181 -13.91 -25.58 0.76
CA GLU A 181 -14.39 -25.58 -0.60
C GLU A 181 -13.23 -25.28 -1.58
N LYS A 182 -13.08 -26.12 -2.61
CA LYS A 182 -12.02 -25.94 -3.62
C LYS A 182 -12.53 -25.03 -4.72
N TRP A 183 -11.97 -23.86 -4.84
CA TRP A 183 -12.19 -22.91 -5.93
C TRP A 183 -10.94 -22.06 -6.17
N THR A 184 -10.78 -21.50 -7.36
CA THR A 184 -9.67 -20.64 -7.74
C THR A 184 -10.12 -19.54 -8.68
N GLY A 185 -9.38 -18.44 -8.70
CA GLY A 185 -9.62 -17.31 -9.58
C GLY A 185 -10.92 -16.55 -9.27
N ARG A 186 -11.19 -15.56 -10.12
CA ARG A 186 -12.37 -14.70 -9.98
C ARG A 186 -13.68 -15.47 -10.12
N ASP A 187 -13.78 -16.38 -11.08
CA ASP A 187 -15.03 -17.14 -11.32
C ASP A 187 -15.37 -18.06 -10.15
N GLY A 188 -14.35 -18.70 -9.55
CA GLY A 188 -14.53 -19.50 -8.34
C GLY A 188 -14.98 -18.65 -7.15
N MET A 189 -14.40 -17.47 -6.98
CA MET A 189 -14.83 -16.50 -5.95
C MET A 189 -16.28 -16.05 -6.18
N LEU A 190 -16.68 -15.74 -7.41
CA LEU A 190 -18.06 -15.38 -7.73
C LEU A 190 -19.05 -16.49 -7.44
N ALA A 191 -18.68 -17.76 -7.74
CA ALA A 191 -19.50 -18.92 -7.43
C ALA A 191 -19.66 -19.11 -5.90
N ALA A 192 -18.61 -18.84 -5.11
CA ALA A 192 -18.67 -18.85 -3.64
C ALA A 192 -19.56 -17.73 -3.12
N LEU A 193 -19.33 -16.49 -3.59
CA LEU A 193 -20.12 -15.31 -3.18
C LEU A 193 -21.61 -15.46 -3.51
N LYS A 194 -21.93 -16.05 -4.66
CA LYS A 194 -23.32 -16.31 -5.07
C LYS A 194 -24.10 -17.10 -4.05
N LYS A 195 -23.46 -18.09 -3.39
CA LYS A 195 -24.05 -18.99 -2.41
C LYS A 195 -23.94 -18.49 -0.96
N GLU A 196 -23.14 -17.40 -0.75
CA GLU A 196 -22.86 -16.92 0.61
C GLU A 196 -24.15 -16.44 1.30
N LYS A 197 -24.18 -16.63 2.62
CA LYS A 197 -25.31 -16.26 3.47
C LYS A 197 -24.83 -15.39 4.62
N LEU A 198 -25.73 -14.52 5.07
CA LEU A 198 -25.45 -13.71 6.25
C LEU A 198 -25.53 -14.56 7.52
N ARG A 199 -24.62 -14.29 8.45
CA ARG A 199 -24.60 -14.91 9.80
C ARG A 199 -25.43 -14.08 10.80
N THR A 200 -25.60 -12.79 10.52
CA THR A 200 -26.41 -11.85 11.29
C THR A 200 -27.12 -10.89 10.34
N PRO A 201 -28.23 -10.24 10.74
CA PRO A 201 -28.84 -9.19 9.93
C PRO A 201 -27.85 -8.04 9.68
N PRO A 202 -27.89 -7.43 8.46
CA PRO A 202 -27.05 -6.28 8.14
C PRO A 202 -27.29 -5.09 9.07
N GLY A 203 -26.22 -4.43 9.49
CA GLY A 203 -26.27 -3.22 10.33
C GLY A 203 -26.30 -3.46 11.83
N ILE A 204 -26.44 -4.71 12.30
CA ILE A 204 -26.63 -5.03 13.72
C ILE A 204 -25.32 -5.26 14.47
N ARG A 205 -24.34 -5.90 13.85
CA ARG A 205 -23.10 -6.29 14.53
C ARG A 205 -21.87 -5.96 13.67
N PHE A 206 -20.83 -5.51 14.34
CA PHE A 206 -19.50 -5.46 13.79
C PHE A 206 -18.89 -6.86 13.77
N VAL A 207 -18.61 -7.38 12.57
CA VAL A 207 -17.85 -8.61 12.33
C VAL A 207 -16.86 -8.34 11.23
N TYR A 208 -15.58 -8.27 11.58
CA TYR A 208 -14.52 -8.09 10.59
C TYR A 208 -14.59 -9.21 9.55
N SER A 209 -14.75 -8.84 8.27
CA SER A 209 -14.99 -9.80 7.19
C SER A 209 -14.21 -9.41 5.93
N ASP A 210 -13.43 -10.36 5.45
CA ASP A 210 -12.69 -10.24 4.19
C ASP A 210 -13.62 -10.30 2.98
N ILE A 211 -14.72 -11.06 3.07
CA ILE A 211 -15.76 -11.14 2.03
C ILE A 211 -16.30 -9.76 1.67
N ASN A 212 -16.41 -8.85 2.63
CA ASN A 212 -16.83 -7.48 2.38
C ASN A 212 -15.95 -6.79 1.33
N PHE A 213 -14.66 -6.86 1.51
CA PHE A 213 -13.69 -6.17 0.66
C PHE A 213 -13.44 -6.91 -0.65
N ILE A 214 -13.58 -8.22 -0.67
CA ILE A 214 -13.62 -9.03 -1.91
C ILE A 214 -14.83 -8.58 -2.76
N THR A 215 -16.00 -8.44 -2.15
CA THR A 215 -17.23 -7.96 -2.80
C THR A 215 -17.06 -6.52 -3.33
N LEU A 216 -16.44 -5.62 -2.55
CA LEU A 216 -16.16 -4.25 -2.99
C LEU A 216 -15.23 -4.21 -4.22
N ALA A 217 -14.20 -5.06 -4.27
CA ALA A 217 -13.30 -5.14 -5.42
C ALA A 217 -14.03 -5.64 -6.68
N GLU A 218 -14.94 -6.60 -6.55
CA GLU A 218 -15.78 -7.03 -7.64
C GLU A 218 -16.69 -5.90 -8.15
N ILE A 219 -17.24 -5.09 -7.25
CA ILE A 219 -18.06 -3.93 -7.62
C ILE A 219 -17.22 -2.86 -8.34
N ILE A 220 -15.98 -2.62 -7.90
CA ILE A 220 -15.06 -1.73 -8.62
C ILE A 220 -14.90 -2.21 -10.06
N GLN A 221 -14.63 -3.50 -10.26
CA GLN A 221 -14.43 -4.07 -11.59
C GLN A 221 -15.69 -3.95 -12.47
N ARG A 222 -16.87 -4.17 -11.92
CA ARG A 222 -18.13 -4.07 -12.68
C ARG A 222 -18.48 -2.64 -13.11
N ILE A 223 -18.13 -1.66 -12.30
CA ILE A 223 -18.40 -0.25 -12.60
C ILE A 223 -17.36 0.33 -13.55
N SER A 224 -16.07 -0.01 -13.35
CA SER A 224 -14.97 0.62 -14.07
C SER A 224 -14.48 -0.17 -15.29
N GLY A 225 -14.72 -1.48 -15.32
CA GLY A 225 -14.10 -2.42 -16.26
C GLY A 225 -12.68 -2.85 -15.89
N ASP A 226 -12.04 -2.16 -14.95
CA ASP A 226 -10.68 -2.45 -14.48
C ASP A 226 -10.71 -3.33 -13.23
N SER A 227 -9.73 -4.22 -13.07
CA SER A 227 -9.49 -4.89 -11.77
C SER A 227 -9.17 -3.86 -10.68
N VAL A 228 -9.34 -4.22 -9.40
CA VAL A 228 -8.92 -3.33 -8.31
C VAL A 228 -7.43 -2.96 -8.41
N ALA A 229 -6.60 -3.84 -8.94
CA ALA A 229 -5.18 -3.59 -9.17
C ALA A 229 -4.96 -2.50 -10.23
N ASP A 230 -5.59 -2.66 -11.40
CA ASP A 230 -5.46 -1.70 -12.51
C ASP A 230 -6.08 -0.36 -12.16
N PHE A 231 -7.27 -0.38 -11.55
CA PHE A 231 -7.96 0.84 -11.13
C PHE A 231 -7.11 1.65 -10.14
N THR A 232 -6.53 0.98 -9.14
CA THR A 232 -5.69 1.63 -8.13
C THR A 232 -4.37 2.13 -8.73
N ALA A 233 -3.74 1.34 -9.60
CA ALA A 233 -2.52 1.75 -10.30
C ALA A 233 -2.72 3.04 -11.09
N LYS A 234 -3.79 3.13 -11.88
CA LYS A 234 -4.11 4.29 -12.72
C LYS A 234 -4.50 5.53 -11.89
N ASN A 235 -5.36 5.35 -10.90
CA ASN A 235 -6.03 6.47 -10.21
C ASN A 235 -5.35 6.90 -8.91
N LEU A 236 -4.40 6.12 -8.39
CA LEU A 236 -3.75 6.40 -7.12
C LEU A 236 -2.22 6.28 -7.21
N PHE A 237 -1.68 5.10 -7.50
CA PHE A 237 -0.24 4.86 -7.38
C PHE A 237 0.57 5.69 -8.37
N THR A 238 0.13 5.76 -9.63
CA THR A 238 0.78 6.59 -10.66
C THR A 238 0.76 8.05 -10.27
N GLU A 239 -0.37 8.58 -9.82
CA GLU A 239 -0.52 9.97 -9.45
C GLU A 239 0.28 10.35 -8.20
N LEU A 240 0.34 9.45 -7.22
CA LEU A 240 1.17 9.61 -6.02
C LEU A 240 2.65 9.27 -6.23
N SER A 241 3.05 8.80 -7.41
CA SER A 241 4.40 8.29 -7.69
C SER A 241 4.83 7.16 -6.72
N MET A 242 3.88 6.28 -6.36
CA MET A 242 4.11 5.11 -5.51
C MET A 242 4.64 3.95 -6.38
N GLN A 243 5.90 4.04 -6.82
CA GLN A 243 6.47 3.16 -7.83
C GLN A 243 6.77 1.74 -7.33
N ALA A 244 6.95 1.57 -6.03
CA ALA A 244 7.16 0.27 -5.40
C ALA A 244 5.86 -0.39 -4.93
N SER A 245 4.71 0.26 -5.18
CA SER A 245 3.39 -0.19 -4.74
C SER A 245 2.61 -0.84 -5.87
N GLY A 246 1.97 -1.97 -5.58
CA GLY A 246 1.12 -2.65 -6.53
C GLY A 246 0.75 -4.06 -6.08
N PHE A 247 -0.26 -4.60 -6.72
CA PHE A 247 -0.57 -6.01 -6.61
C PHE A 247 0.44 -6.82 -7.41
N ARG A 248 0.67 -8.06 -7.00
CA ARG A 248 1.59 -8.99 -7.64
C ARG A 248 0.82 -10.22 -8.11
N PRO A 249 0.09 -10.10 -9.23
CA PRO A 249 -0.65 -11.24 -9.78
C PRO A 249 0.31 -12.34 -10.23
N PHE A 250 -0.15 -13.58 -10.10
CA PHE A 250 0.55 -14.76 -10.61
C PHE A 250 -0.49 -15.73 -11.16
N ALA A 251 -0.11 -16.43 -12.23
CA ALA A 251 -0.83 -17.64 -12.61
C ALA A 251 -0.51 -18.71 -11.57
N LEU A 252 -1.51 -19.44 -11.09
CA LEU A 252 -1.32 -20.47 -10.04
C LEU A 252 -0.28 -21.52 -10.41
N ASN A 253 0.06 -21.64 -11.70
CA ASN A 253 1.05 -22.56 -12.27
C ASN A 253 2.37 -21.87 -12.64
N GLU A 254 2.54 -20.56 -12.41
CA GLU A 254 3.73 -19.81 -12.82
C GLU A 254 4.32 -19.05 -11.64
N MET A 255 5.65 -19.06 -11.54
CA MET A 255 6.37 -18.22 -10.60
C MET A 255 6.36 -16.77 -11.10
N PRO A 256 6.07 -15.77 -10.24
CA PRO A 256 6.14 -14.36 -10.64
C PRO A 256 7.53 -13.99 -11.15
N ARG A 257 7.61 -13.37 -12.32
CA ARG A 257 8.87 -12.95 -12.97
C ARG A 257 9.48 -11.67 -12.38
N LEU A 258 8.88 -11.08 -11.35
CA LEU A 258 9.38 -9.85 -10.74
C LEU A 258 10.64 -10.14 -9.91
N SER A 259 11.61 -9.23 -9.99
CA SER A 259 12.78 -9.26 -9.11
C SER A 259 12.32 -9.24 -7.65
N ASN A 260 12.48 -10.35 -6.95
CA ASN A 260 12.09 -10.49 -5.55
C ASN A 260 13.18 -10.00 -4.58
N ALA A 261 14.24 -9.37 -5.09
CA ALA A 261 15.44 -9.05 -4.31
C ALA A 261 15.15 -8.18 -3.07
N ASN A 262 14.25 -7.19 -3.18
CA ASN A 262 13.92 -6.29 -2.07
C ASN A 262 12.60 -6.62 -1.37
N VAL A 263 11.94 -7.73 -1.70
CA VAL A 263 10.69 -8.12 -1.05
C VAL A 263 11.00 -8.93 0.21
N ALA A 264 10.40 -8.54 1.33
CA ALA A 264 10.45 -9.32 2.54
C ALA A 264 9.64 -10.62 2.35
N PRO A 265 10.23 -11.80 2.60
CA PRO A 265 9.49 -13.05 2.57
C PRO A 265 8.48 -13.08 3.72
N THR A 266 7.41 -13.82 3.52
CA THR A 266 6.43 -14.11 4.56
C THR A 266 6.67 -15.49 5.14
N GLU A 267 5.76 -16.43 5.00
CA GLU A 267 5.81 -17.71 5.70
C GLU A 267 6.48 -18.81 4.86
N ASN A 268 7.10 -19.76 5.54
CA ASN A 268 7.50 -21.02 4.94
C ASN A 268 6.32 -22.00 4.95
N ILE A 269 5.62 -22.11 3.84
CA ILE A 269 4.38 -22.87 3.71
C ILE A 269 4.56 -24.41 3.83
N ARG A 270 5.78 -24.91 3.76
CA ARG A 270 6.12 -26.33 3.98
C ARG A 270 6.74 -26.64 5.35
N GLY A 271 6.77 -25.65 6.25
CA GLY A 271 7.22 -25.84 7.62
C GLY A 271 6.23 -26.70 8.43
N GLN A 272 6.73 -27.50 9.38
CA GLN A 272 5.88 -28.37 10.22
C GLN A 272 4.79 -27.63 11.02
N ASN A 273 4.92 -26.31 11.20
CA ASN A 273 4.01 -25.47 11.97
C ASN A 273 3.46 -24.31 11.11
N SER A 274 3.49 -24.41 9.78
CA SER A 274 3.02 -23.35 8.92
C SER A 274 1.52 -23.13 9.06
N TYR A 275 1.11 -21.90 9.37
CA TYR A 275 -0.29 -21.48 9.35
C TYR A 275 -0.93 -21.70 7.98
N LEU A 276 -0.18 -21.48 6.90
CA LEU A 276 -0.64 -21.65 5.53
C LEU A 276 -0.54 -23.10 5.04
N GLY A 277 0.44 -23.87 5.51
CA GLY A 277 0.67 -25.23 5.05
C GLY A 277 -0.56 -26.13 5.17
N SER A 278 -1.36 -25.95 6.24
CA SER A 278 -2.63 -26.68 6.41
C SER A 278 -3.77 -26.18 5.48
N LYS A 279 -3.61 -25.01 4.87
CA LYS A 279 -4.63 -24.37 4.01
C LYS A 279 -4.34 -24.48 2.52
N PHE A 280 -3.11 -24.84 2.16
CA PHE A 280 -2.66 -25.06 0.79
C PHE A 280 -2.40 -26.54 0.50
N GLU A 281 -3.21 -27.44 1.03
CA GLU A 281 -3.10 -28.86 0.72
C GLU A 281 -3.16 -29.11 -0.79
N GLY A 282 -2.10 -29.71 -1.32
CA GLY A 282 -1.99 -30.11 -2.71
C GLY A 282 -1.22 -29.15 -3.62
N ASP A 283 -0.69 -28.06 -3.12
CA ASP A 283 0.15 -27.16 -3.94
C ASP A 283 1.62 -27.58 -3.92
N GLU A 284 1.93 -28.66 -4.63
CA GLU A 284 3.31 -29.08 -4.91
C GLU A 284 3.99 -28.19 -5.97
N ALA A 285 3.23 -27.34 -6.64
CA ALA A 285 3.62 -26.69 -7.88
C ALA A 285 4.67 -25.58 -7.70
N THR A 286 4.81 -24.98 -6.52
CA THR A 286 5.66 -23.78 -6.40
C THR A 286 7.14 -24.07 -6.16
N GLY A 287 7.54 -25.28 -5.78
CA GLY A 287 8.96 -25.63 -5.50
C GLY A 287 9.60 -24.78 -4.38
N SER A 288 9.06 -23.61 -4.08
CA SER A 288 9.53 -22.70 -3.04
C SER A 288 8.89 -23.05 -1.70
N ARG A 289 9.71 -23.08 -0.65
CA ARG A 289 9.23 -23.29 0.71
C ARG A 289 8.87 -21.98 1.42
N VAL A 290 9.30 -20.85 0.88
CA VAL A 290 9.14 -19.53 1.48
C VAL A 290 8.42 -18.61 0.50
N LEU A 291 7.26 -18.09 0.87
CA LEU A 291 6.53 -17.09 0.08
C LEU A 291 7.32 -15.77 0.04
N ARG A 292 7.64 -15.32 -1.16
CA ARG A 292 8.31 -14.04 -1.40
C ARG A 292 7.74 -13.39 -2.67
N GLY A 293 7.05 -12.27 -2.50
CA GLY A 293 6.40 -11.57 -3.62
C GLY A 293 5.09 -12.23 -4.07
N GLN A 294 4.63 -13.24 -3.38
CA GLN A 294 3.28 -13.81 -3.47
C GLN A 294 2.51 -13.46 -2.20
N VAL A 295 1.23 -13.16 -2.35
CA VAL A 295 0.38 -12.78 -1.22
C VAL A 295 0.29 -13.91 -0.18
N HIS A 296 0.39 -13.54 1.10
CA HIS A 296 0.31 -14.48 2.21
C HIS A 296 -1.13 -14.92 2.51
N ASP A 297 -2.10 -14.05 2.28
CA ASP A 297 -3.51 -14.34 2.55
C ASP A 297 -4.02 -15.50 1.67
N PRO A 298 -4.61 -16.58 2.25
CA PRO A 298 -4.97 -17.78 1.52
C PRO A 298 -6.11 -17.55 0.52
N THR A 299 -7.06 -16.69 0.82
CA THR A 299 -8.18 -16.38 -0.08
C THR A 299 -7.70 -15.52 -1.25
N ALA A 300 -6.89 -14.50 -1.00
CA ALA A 300 -6.26 -13.70 -2.04
C ALA A 300 -5.30 -14.53 -2.90
N PHE A 301 -4.57 -15.48 -2.30
CA PHE A 301 -3.72 -16.43 -3.04
C PHE A 301 -4.55 -17.26 -4.03
N ARG A 302 -5.68 -17.82 -3.60
CA ARG A 302 -6.61 -18.56 -4.48
C ARG A 302 -7.16 -17.69 -5.61
N MET A 303 -7.29 -16.39 -5.38
CA MET A 303 -7.72 -15.42 -6.40
C MET A 303 -6.59 -15.00 -7.36
N GLY A 304 -5.38 -15.58 -7.25
CA GLY A 304 -4.24 -15.23 -8.12
C GLY A 304 -3.51 -13.94 -7.68
N GLY A 305 -3.62 -13.54 -6.42
CA GLY A 305 -2.87 -12.41 -5.83
C GLY A 305 -3.55 -11.05 -5.96
N ILE A 306 -4.72 -10.96 -6.59
CA ILE A 306 -5.49 -9.72 -6.69
C ILE A 306 -6.82 -9.89 -5.95
N ALA A 307 -6.95 -9.25 -4.79
CA ALA A 307 -8.19 -9.26 -4.03
C ALA A 307 -8.39 -7.92 -3.30
N GLY A 308 -9.64 -7.57 -2.99
CA GLY A 308 -9.93 -6.28 -2.35
C GLY A 308 -9.52 -6.20 -0.87
N HIS A 309 -9.29 -7.33 -0.23
CA HIS A 309 -8.96 -7.42 1.20
C HIS A 309 -7.47 -7.59 1.47
N ALA A 310 -6.69 -8.14 0.51
CA ALA A 310 -5.25 -8.40 0.60
C ALA A 310 -4.61 -8.49 -0.79
N GLY A 311 -3.27 -8.51 -0.87
CA GLY A 311 -2.51 -8.68 -2.11
C GLY A 311 -1.74 -7.45 -2.56
N LEU A 312 -1.90 -6.31 -1.87
CA LEU A 312 -1.09 -5.12 -2.13
C LEU A 312 0.29 -5.27 -1.48
N PHE A 313 1.32 -4.91 -2.23
CA PHE A 313 2.70 -4.77 -1.75
C PHE A 313 3.12 -3.30 -1.82
N SER A 314 3.95 -2.85 -0.87
CA SER A 314 4.45 -1.47 -0.85
C SER A 314 5.68 -1.31 0.05
N THR A 315 6.26 -0.11 0.02
CA THR A 315 7.31 0.36 0.92
C THR A 315 6.76 1.40 1.91
N ALA A 316 7.55 1.69 2.96
CA ALA A 316 7.19 2.75 3.91
C ALA A 316 7.15 4.14 3.26
N ASP A 317 8.07 4.43 2.33
CA ASP A 317 8.11 5.73 1.63
C ASP A 317 6.89 5.95 0.73
N ASP A 318 6.46 4.93 -0.01
CA ASP A 318 5.25 5.02 -0.84
C ASP A 318 3.99 5.24 0.03
N LEU A 319 3.88 4.47 1.13
CA LEU A 319 2.77 4.65 2.08
C LEU A 319 2.81 6.01 2.76
N ALA A 320 3.99 6.61 3.00
CA ALA A 320 4.09 7.97 3.54
C ALA A 320 3.47 9.01 2.60
N ARG A 321 3.63 8.84 1.28
CA ARG A 321 2.97 9.70 0.28
C ARG A 321 1.45 9.57 0.34
N PHE A 322 0.97 8.34 0.49
CA PHE A 322 -0.47 8.07 0.66
C PHE A 322 -1.02 8.69 1.94
N CYS A 323 -0.36 8.50 3.08
CA CYS A 323 -0.76 9.10 4.35
C CYS A 323 -0.78 10.62 4.28
N GLN A 324 0.25 11.22 3.68
CA GLN A 324 0.31 12.67 3.50
C GLN A 324 -0.77 13.20 2.56
N MET A 325 -1.11 12.46 1.50
CA MET A 325 -2.24 12.82 0.63
C MET A 325 -3.55 12.90 1.42
N LEU A 326 -3.80 11.96 2.33
CA LEU A 326 -4.98 12.01 3.20
C LEU A 326 -4.95 13.22 4.15
N LEU A 327 -3.80 13.50 4.79
CA LEU A 327 -3.63 14.69 5.64
C LEU A 327 -3.81 15.99 4.87
N ASN A 328 -3.44 16.05 3.60
CA ASN A 328 -3.63 17.18 2.70
C ASN A 328 -5.09 17.27 2.15
N GLY A 329 -6.04 16.49 2.68
CA GLY A 329 -7.43 16.49 2.20
C GLY A 329 -7.56 15.98 0.76
N GLY A 330 -6.79 14.98 0.38
CA GLY A 330 -6.86 14.30 -0.91
C GLY A 330 -5.97 14.90 -2.01
N VAL A 331 -5.03 15.78 -1.66
CA VAL A 331 -4.10 16.41 -2.61
C VAL A 331 -2.72 15.75 -2.53
N VAL A 332 -2.12 15.50 -3.69
CA VAL A 332 -0.75 14.93 -3.79
C VAL A 332 0.25 15.77 -2.98
N PRO A 333 1.15 15.17 -2.18
CA PRO A 333 2.17 15.89 -1.44
C PRO A 333 3.00 16.82 -2.33
N GLY A 334 3.23 18.05 -1.85
CA GLY A 334 3.87 19.11 -2.63
C GLY A 334 2.87 20.04 -3.36
N GLY A 335 1.57 19.87 -3.16
CA GLY A 335 0.48 20.49 -3.91
C GLY A 335 0.23 21.97 -3.76
N ASN A 336 0.88 22.67 -2.82
CA ASN A 336 0.83 24.15 -2.71
C ASN A 336 1.98 24.83 -3.48
N ALA A 337 2.57 24.15 -4.43
CA ALA A 337 3.72 24.61 -5.17
C ALA A 337 3.40 25.80 -6.07
N SER A 338 4.29 26.78 -6.06
CA SER A 338 4.34 27.88 -7.02
C SER A 338 4.43 27.37 -8.47
N VAL A 339 4.17 28.22 -9.47
CA VAL A 339 4.30 27.84 -10.89
C VAL A 339 5.66 27.24 -11.20
N ASN A 340 6.73 27.75 -10.58
CA ASN A 340 8.09 27.25 -10.77
C ASN A 340 8.31 25.86 -10.11
N GLU A 341 7.63 25.56 -9.01
CA GLU A 341 7.68 24.25 -8.35
C GLU A 341 6.81 23.23 -9.09
N ARG A 342 5.68 23.64 -9.69
CA ARG A 342 4.88 22.79 -10.59
C ARG A 342 5.64 22.40 -11.84
N ALA A 343 6.51 23.27 -12.36
CA ALA A 343 7.40 22.96 -13.46
C ALA A 343 8.42 21.86 -13.09
N LYS A 344 8.83 21.82 -11.80
CA LYS A 344 9.74 20.78 -11.25
C LYS A 344 9.00 19.51 -10.82
N ASN A 345 7.74 19.65 -10.38
CA ASN A 345 6.87 18.52 -10.00
C ASN A 345 5.45 18.72 -10.61
N PRO A 346 5.22 18.24 -11.84
CA PRO A 346 3.94 18.42 -12.55
C PRO A 346 2.72 17.86 -11.79
N ARG A 347 2.93 16.94 -10.86
CA ARG A 347 1.86 16.34 -10.06
C ARG A 347 1.52 17.13 -8.79
N SER A 348 2.29 18.15 -8.45
CA SER A 348 2.01 18.98 -7.29
C SER A 348 0.69 19.74 -7.53
N GLY A 349 -0.25 19.60 -6.57
CA GLY A 349 -1.59 20.16 -6.69
C GLY A 349 -2.63 19.28 -7.40
N ILE A 350 -2.26 18.10 -7.88
CA ILE A 350 -3.22 17.12 -8.36
C ILE A 350 -4.06 16.63 -7.17
N ARG A 351 -5.37 16.61 -7.37
CA ARG A 351 -6.33 16.10 -6.40
C ARG A 351 -6.75 14.68 -6.76
N ILE A 352 -6.49 13.75 -5.84
CA ILE A 352 -6.94 12.35 -5.95
C ILE A 352 -8.39 12.23 -5.48
N LEU A 353 -8.70 12.83 -4.32
CA LEU A 353 -10.02 12.88 -3.71
C LEU A 353 -10.32 14.29 -3.22
N SER A 354 -11.59 14.65 -3.13
CA SER A 354 -11.98 15.91 -2.50
C SER A 354 -11.78 15.86 -0.98
N ALA A 355 -11.63 17.03 -0.37
CA ALA A 355 -11.52 17.12 1.09
C ALA A 355 -12.77 16.55 1.79
N ASN A 356 -13.95 16.73 1.20
CA ASN A 356 -15.20 16.18 1.72
C ASN A 356 -15.22 14.64 1.62
N THR A 357 -14.68 14.06 0.55
CA THR A 357 -14.55 12.61 0.41
C THR A 357 -13.62 12.03 1.47
N VAL A 358 -12.46 12.65 1.68
CA VAL A 358 -11.52 12.23 2.75
C VAL A 358 -12.20 12.37 4.12
N ALA A 359 -12.87 13.49 4.41
CA ALA A 359 -13.58 13.68 5.67
C ALA A 359 -14.66 12.62 5.87
N ARG A 360 -15.42 12.26 4.83
CA ARG A 360 -16.45 11.21 4.89
C ARG A 360 -15.84 9.81 5.12
N MET A 361 -14.68 9.52 4.56
CA MET A 361 -13.99 8.24 4.77
C MET A 361 -13.65 7.99 6.23
N ILE A 362 -13.28 9.03 6.97
CA ILE A 362 -12.76 8.93 8.33
C ILE A 362 -13.75 9.43 9.39
N GLN A 363 -14.97 9.79 8.99
CA GLN A 363 -16.03 10.15 9.92
C GLN A 363 -16.39 8.93 10.79
N PRO A 364 -16.38 9.08 12.14
CA PRO A 364 -16.76 7.98 13.02
C PRO A 364 -18.21 7.54 12.77
N ILE A 365 -18.38 6.24 12.61
CA ILE A 365 -19.67 5.54 12.48
C ILE A 365 -19.71 4.51 13.58
N VAL A 366 -20.73 4.55 14.44
CA VAL A 366 -20.96 3.54 15.48
C VAL A 366 -21.31 2.21 14.79
N VAL A 367 -20.60 1.15 15.12
CA VAL A 367 -20.71 -0.17 14.47
C VAL A 367 -21.13 -1.28 15.42
N SER A 368 -21.24 -1.00 16.74
CA SER A 368 -21.69 -1.94 17.75
C SER A 368 -22.45 -1.24 18.88
N GLU A 369 -23.21 -2.00 19.65
CA GLU A 369 -23.92 -1.52 20.84
C GLU A 369 -22.96 -1.05 21.95
N SER A 370 -21.73 -1.58 21.98
CA SER A 370 -20.67 -1.16 22.91
C SER A 370 -20.03 0.19 22.55
N GLY A 371 -20.46 0.83 21.46
CA GLY A 371 -19.95 2.14 21.03
C GLY A 371 -18.66 2.08 20.23
N GLU A 372 -18.28 0.91 19.72
CA GLU A 372 -17.15 0.81 18.78
C GLU A 372 -17.38 1.65 17.54
N THR A 373 -16.34 2.30 17.05
CA THR A 373 -16.44 3.21 15.90
C THR A 373 -15.42 2.89 14.81
N ARG A 374 -15.89 2.99 13.57
CA ARG A 374 -15.06 2.89 12.36
C ARG A 374 -15.36 4.04 11.39
N GLY A 375 -14.40 4.34 10.55
CA GLY A 375 -14.66 5.04 9.30
C GLY A 375 -15.03 4.06 8.19
N LEU A 376 -15.15 4.55 6.97
CA LEU A 376 -15.33 3.70 5.80
C LEU A 376 -13.99 2.99 5.49
N GLY A 377 -13.91 1.72 5.83
CA GLY A 377 -12.70 0.90 5.76
C GLY A 377 -11.72 1.11 6.93
N TRP A 378 -11.65 2.31 7.47
CA TRP A 378 -10.69 2.68 8.51
C TRP A 378 -11.15 2.26 9.91
N ASP A 379 -10.18 1.88 10.72
CA ASP A 379 -10.38 1.67 12.15
C ASP A 379 -10.18 2.97 12.92
N ILE A 380 -11.03 3.22 13.93
CA ILE A 380 -10.98 4.41 14.79
C ILE A 380 -10.90 3.99 16.26
N ASN A 381 -11.88 3.22 16.72
CA ASN A 381 -11.95 2.76 18.11
C ASN A 381 -12.69 1.41 18.20
N THR A 382 -11.96 0.34 17.92
CA THR A 382 -12.42 -1.04 18.06
C THR A 382 -11.32 -1.88 18.74
N ALA A 383 -11.56 -3.16 18.95
CA ALA A 383 -10.54 -4.10 19.42
C ALA A 383 -9.31 -4.19 18.49
N PHE A 384 -9.40 -3.72 17.24
CA PHE A 384 -8.29 -3.68 16.29
C PHE A 384 -7.48 -2.40 16.35
N SER A 385 -7.86 -1.40 17.15
CA SER A 385 -7.21 -0.08 17.24
C SER A 385 -5.95 -0.05 18.13
N SER A 386 -5.42 -1.20 18.55
CA SER A 386 -4.24 -1.26 19.43
C SER A 386 -3.02 -0.48 18.90
N ASN A 387 -2.87 -0.38 17.58
CA ASN A 387 -1.80 0.36 16.94
C ASN A 387 -1.97 1.89 16.98
N ARG A 388 -3.05 2.41 17.58
CA ARG A 388 -3.19 3.82 17.98
C ARG A 388 -2.25 4.16 19.13
N GLY A 389 -1.92 3.19 19.97
CA GLY A 389 -1.25 3.43 21.25
C GLY A 389 -2.16 4.17 22.23
N GLU A 390 -1.56 4.69 23.29
CA GLU A 390 -2.28 5.29 24.41
C GLU A 390 -2.52 6.81 24.26
N LEU A 391 -1.78 7.48 23.37
CA LEU A 391 -1.73 8.93 23.35
C LEU A 391 -2.28 9.60 22.09
N PHE A 392 -2.43 8.86 20.97
CA PHE A 392 -3.15 9.43 19.83
C PHE A 392 -4.65 9.58 20.17
N PRO A 393 -5.26 10.73 19.82
CA PRO A 393 -6.63 11.05 20.22
C PRO A 393 -7.67 10.16 19.52
N LEU A 394 -8.85 10.08 20.11
CA LEU A 394 -10.05 9.61 19.41
C LEU A 394 -10.31 10.53 18.20
N GLY A 395 -10.59 9.95 17.03
CA GLY A 395 -10.69 10.71 15.78
C GLY A 395 -9.44 10.61 14.91
N SER A 396 -8.30 10.15 15.47
CA SER A 396 -7.25 9.54 14.68
C SER A 396 -7.70 8.18 14.15
N PHE A 397 -7.11 7.70 13.08
CA PHE A 397 -7.57 6.51 12.37
C PHE A 397 -6.40 5.72 11.78
N GLY A 398 -6.63 4.45 11.54
CA GLY A 398 -5.59 3.59 10.99
C GLY A 398 -6.11 2.24 10.56
N HIS A 399 -5.19 1.33 10.32
CA HIS A 399 -5.47 -0.07 10.05
C HIS A 399 -4.23 -0.93 10.29
N THR A 400 -4.43 -2.22 10.50
CA THR A 400 -3.37 -3.22 10.65
C THR A 400 -3.40 -4.24 9.52
N GLY A 401 -2.26 -4.90 9.28
CA GLY A 401 -2.14 -6.06 8.40
C GLY A 401 -1.63 -7.28 9.16
N PHE A 402 -2.14 -8.44 8.80
CA PHE A 402 -1.83 -9.72 9.45
C PHE A 402 -0.34 -10.06 9.41
N THR A 403 0.33 -9.71 8.33
CA THR A 403 1.77 -9.94 8.12
C THR A 403 2.68 -9.15 9.08
N GLY A 404 2.14 -8.17 9.80
CA GLY A 404 2.86 -7.34 10.77
C GLY A 404 2.93 -5.87 10.38
N THR A 405 2.11 -5.43 9.44
CA THR A 405 2.07 -4.06 8.94
C THR A 405 1.01 -3.22 9.65
N SER A 406 1.23 -1.91 9.75
CA SER A 406 0.22 -0.96 10.22
C SER A 406 0.48 0.46 9.76
N ILE A 407 -0.61 1.23 9.69
CA ILE A 407 -0.64 2.67 9.49
C ILE A 407 -1.53 3.27 10.58
N TRP A 408 -1.09 4.39 11.19
CA TRP A 408 -1.94 5.21 12.03
C TRP A 408 -1.72 6.68 11.70
N ILE A 409 -2.82 7.45 11.59
CA ILE A 409 -2.82 8.83 11.10
C ILE A 409 -3.61 9.70 12.07
N ASP A 410 -2.99 10.78 12.54
CA ASP A 410 -3.65 11.81 13.32
C ASP A 410 -3.69 13.14 12.56
N ARG A 411 -4.90 13.63 12.33
CA ARG A 411 -5.13 14.88 11.61
C ARG A 411 -4.86 16.11 12.47
N VAL A 412 -5.03 15.99 13.77
CA VAL A 412 -4.87 17.13 14.70
C VAL A 412 -3.41 17.55 14.77
N SER A 413 -2.54 16.60 15.03
CA SER A 413 -1.08 16.84 15.06
C SER A 413 -0.43 16.78 13.67
N GLN A 414 -1.17 16.44 12.60
CA GLN A 414 -0.61 16.24 11.26
C GLN A 414 0.51 15.18 11.24
N THR A 415 0.31 14.10 12.00
CA THR A 415 1.31 13.04 12.22
C THR A 415 0.79 11.70 11.68
N PHE A 416 1.68 10.89 11.14
CA PHE A 416 1.39 9.49 10.85
C PHE A 416 2.55 8.58 11.23
N VAL A 417 2.21 7.34 11.57
CA VAL A 417 3.15 6.26 11.89
C VAL A 417 2.92 5.11 10.93
N ILE A 418 3.98 4.67 10.29
CA ILE A 418 4.00 3.48 9.45
C ILE A 418 4.95 2.48 10.10
N PHE A 419 4.44 1.30 10.41
CA PHE A 419 5.22 0.18 10.93
C PHE A 419 5.05 -0.99 9.97
N LEU A 420 6.13 -1.40 9.31
CA LEU A 420 6.13 -2.52 8.38
C LEU A 420 7.06 -3.62 8.88
N SER A 421 6.53 -4.81 9.04
CA SER A 421 7.24 -6.01 9.46
C SER A 421 6.70 -7.21 8.69
N ASN A 422 7.49 -8.24 8.59
CA ASN A 422 7.07 -9.56 8.13
C ASN A 422 7.09 -10.56 9.30
N ARG A 423 6.38 -10.23 10.39
CA ARG A 423 6.34 -11.02 11.63
C ARG A 423 6.02 -12.50 11.42
N VAL A 424 5.29 -12.83 10.36
CA VAL A 424 4.94 -14.21 10.01
C VAL A 424 6.13 -15.01 9.46
N HIS A 425 7.25 -14.36 9.16
CA HIS A 425 8.45 -15.02 8.71
C HIS A 425 9.27 -15.55 9.90
N PRO A 426 9.74 -16.82 9.89
CA PRO A 426 9.56 -17.79 8.80
C PRO A 426 8.42 -18.79 9.00
N ASP A 427 7.75 -18.84 10.15
CA ASP A 427 6.94 -19.99 10.59
C ASP A 427 5.47 -19.61 10.95
N GLY A 428 5.00 -18.47 10.53
CA GLY A 428 3.64 -17.97 10.79
C GLY A 428 3.43 -17.41 12.20
N LYS A 429 4.43 -17.50 13.08
CA LYS A 429 4.38 -17.03 14.46
C LYS A 429 4.80 -15.57 14.57
N GLY A 430 4.91 -15.09 15.76
CA GLY A 430 5.27 -13.72 16.06
C GLY A 430 4.05 -12.83 16.31
N ASP A 431 4.23 -11.87 17.20
CA ASP A 431 3.22 -10.87 17.54
C ASP A 431 3.89 -9.50 17.68
N VAL A 432 3.43 -8.55 16.89
CA VAL A 432 3.89 -7.16 16.91
C VAL A 432 2.80 -6.20 17.40
N THR A 433 1.68 -6.73 17.87
CA THR A 433 0.55 -5.92 18.35
C THR A 433 0.95 -5.01 19.52
N PRO A 434 1.62 -5.51 20.57
CA PRO A 434 2.10 -4.64 21.65
C PRO A 434 3.18 -3.66 21.20
N LEU A 435 4.06 -4.06 20.29
CA LEU A 435 5.14 -3.22 19.79
C LEU A 435 4.58 -2.02 19.01
N ARG A 436 3.63 -2.27 18.10
CA ARG A 436 2.97 -1.20 17.32
C ARG A 436 2.31 -0.16 18.24
N ALA A 437 1.66 -0.61 19.30
CA ALA A 437 1.05 0.27 20.30
C ALA A 437 2.12 1.13 21.03
N LYS A 438 3.22 0.53 21.47
CA LYS A 438 4.32 1.24 22.13
C LYS A 438 4.96 2.28 21.19
N VAL A 439 5.24 1.89 19.95
CA VAL A 439 5.80 2.81 18.93
C VAL A 439 4.87 4.00 18.70
N ALA A 440 3.57 3.77 18.52
CA ALA A 440 2.60 4.84 18.35
C ALA A 440 2.53 5.76 19.57
N THR A 441 2.57 5.21 20.79
CA THR A 441 2.60 5.98 22.04
C THR A 441 3.83 6.88 22.11
N VAL A 442 5.01 6.35 21.80
CA VAL A 442 6.26 7.12 21.75
C VAL A 442 6.16 8.25 20.72
N VAL A 443 5.68 7.95 19.53
CA VAL A 443 5.52 8.97 18.47
C VAL A 443 4.56 10.08 18.89
N ALA A 444 3.39 9.73 19.44
CA ALA A 444 2.43 10.72 19.92
C ALA A 444 3.04 11.58 21.05
N SER A 445 3.80 10.98 21.98
CA SER A 445 4.49 11.71 23.05
C SER A 445 5.59 12.66 22.54
N ALA A 446 6.13 12.39 21.35
CA ALA A 446 7.19 13.20 20.76
C ALA A 446 6.68 14.48 20.09
N VAL A 447 5.37 14.62 19.87
CA VAL A 447 4.76 15.85 19.33
C VAL A 447 4.76 16.93 20.42
N GLU A 448 5.36 18.10 20.17
CA GLU A 448 5.54 19.18 21.13
C GLU A 448 4.81 20.47 20.74
N ASP A 449 4.30 20.56 19.52
CA ASP A 449 3.79 21.80 18.95
C ASP A 449 2.29 21.80 18.61
N THR A 450 1.53 20.78 19.05
CA THR A 450 0.08 20.77 18.89
C THR A 450 -0.60 21.51 20.04
N PRO A 451 -1.35 22.58 19.77
CA PRO A 451 -2.11 23.29 20.81
C PRO A 451 -3.14 22.38 21.48
N ILE A 452 -3.22 22.44 22.82
CA ILE A 452 -4.18 21.64 23.63
C ILE A 452 -5.63 21.89 23.19
N GLU A 453 -5.96 23.09 22.74
CA GLU A 453 -7.30 23.49 22.28
C GLU A 453 -7.79 22.72 21.03
N LYS A 454 -6.92 21.97 20.37
CA LYS A 454 -7.27 21.15 19.21
C LYS A 454 -7.61 19.68 19.54
N TRP A 455 -7.51 19.28 20.82
CA TRP A 455 -7.78 17.92 21.28
C TRP A 455 -9.25 17.64 21.61
#